data_a77486bd7f9b5426be460442997e394e
#
_entry.id   a77486bd7f9b5426be460442997e394e
#
_cell.length_a   1.000
_cell.length_b   1.000
_cell.length_c   1.000
_cell.angle_alpha   90.00
_cell.angle_beta   90.00
_cell.angle_gamma   90.00
#
_symmetry.space_group_name_H-M   'P 1'
#
loop_
_entity.id
_entity.type
_entity.pdbx_description
1 polymer ?
#
loop_
_entity_poly.entity_id
_entity_poly.type
_entity_poly.pdbx_seq_one_letter_code
_entity_poly.pdbx_strand_id
1 'polypeptide(L)'
;KFIRFPENKMPEMTMEGNAMKVLVDDVVLGSPVQLSPDMLVLSVGIRPNDDNEDLAKICKVALSKDNYFLEAHMKLRPVDFATAGIYLAGLAHWPKFIDESIGQASGAAARAMTIISKEYLETQGIIAAVNEDVCNGCGICEPVCEYKAITIVGDPANPEKRKAVVNEGLCMGCGTCVAACPSGAMEQKGFKNNQMYAQIDAALLVGGGK
;
A
#
# COMPACT_ATOMS: atom_id res chain seq x y z
N LYS A 1 -1.93 -28.39 -33.54
CA LYS A 1 -0.74 -29.08 -32.98
C LYS A 1 -0.07 -28.14 -32.02
N PHE A 2 0.29 -28.58 -30.79
CA PHE A 2 1.00 -27.81 -29.80
C PHE A 2 2.46 -28.17 -29.85
N ILE A 3 3.36 -27.17 -29.77
CA ILE A 3 4.81 -27.34 -29.65
C ILE A 3 5.20 -26.61 -28.38
N ARG A 4 5.84 -27.32 -27.47
CA ARG A 4 6.30 -26.78 -26.19
C ARG A 4 7.78 -26.43 -26.29
N PHE A 5 8.13 -25.20 -25.95
CA PHE A 5 9.52 -24.73 -25.95
C PHE A 5 9.98 -24.33 -24.53
N PRO A 6 11.29 -24.28 -24.26
CA PRO A 6 11.83 -23.87 -22.96
C PRO A 6 11.52 -22.40 -22.69
N GLU A 7 11.20 -22.03 -21.42
CA GLU A 7 10.87 -20.64 -21.03
C GLU A 7 11.98 -19.64 -21.31
N ASN A 8 13.24 -20.10 -21.22
CA ASN A 8 14.43 -19.26 -21.45
C ASN A 8 14.89 -19.21 -22.91
N LYS A 9 14.17 -19.88 -23.82
CA LYS A 9 14.53 -19.91 -25.25
C LYS A 9 13.29 -19.71 -26.11
N MET A 10 12.99 -18.44 -26.40
CA MET A 10 11.87 -18.07 -27.26
C MET A 10 12.07 -18.54 -28.69
N PRO A 11 11.00 -18.87 -29.45
CA PRO A 11 11.07 -19.15 -30.86
C PRO A 11 11.71 -18.00 -31.66
N GLU A 12 12.62 -18.34 -32.58
CA GLU A 12 13.29 -17.37 -33.44
C GLU A 12 12.53 -17.22 -34.74
N MET A 13 12.26 -15.98 -35.15
CA MET A 13 11.56 -15.67 -36.39
C MET A 13 12.52 -15.01 -37.39
N THR A 14 12.56 -15.54 -38.59
CA THR A 14 13.33 -14.96 -39.70
C THR A 14 12.47 -14.83 -40.94
N MET A 15 12.79 -13.85 -41.80
CA MET A 15 12.14 -13.65 -43.09
C MET A 15 13.11 -13.97 -44.20
N GLU A 16 12.77 -14.91 -45.05
CA GLU A 16 13.50 -15.22 -46.29
C GLU A 16 12.68 -14.75 -47.48
N GLY A 17 12.98 -13.56 -47.99
CA GLY A 17 12.11 -12.90 -49.00
C GLY A 17 10.72 -12.63 -48.43
N ASN A 18 9.71 -13.27 -48.99
CA ASN A 18 8.30 -13.14 -48.54
C ASN A 18 7.85 -14.32 -47.66
N ALA A 19 8.73 -15.29 -47.39
CA ALA A 19 8.43 -16.46 -46.60
C ALA A 19 8.90 -16.28 -45.16
N MET A 20 7.98 -16.52 -44.21
CA MET A 20 8.28 -16.52 -42.78
C MET A 20 8.80 -17.87 -42.34
N LYS A 21 9.87 -17.90 -41.58
CA LYS A 21 10.38 -19.10 -40.91
C LYS A 21 10.42 -18.90 -39.41
N VAL A 22 9.92 -19.86 -38.66
CA VAL A 22 9.95 -19.87 -37.21
C VAL A 22 10.71 -21.12 -36.76
N LEU A 23 11.83 -20.92 -36.09
CA LEU A 23 12.62 -21.99 -35.47
C LEU A 23 12.26 -22.08 -33.99
N VAL A 24 11.87 -23.26 -33.55
CA VAL A 24 11.46 -23.50 -32.16
C VAL A 24 12.10 -24.81 -31.66
N ASP A 25 12.70 -24.79 -30.48
CA ASP A 25 13.18 -26.00 -29.82
C ASP A 25 11.99 -26.73 -29.18
N ASP A 26 11.65 -27.89 -29.74
CA ASP A 26 10.57 -28.72 -29.17
C ASP A 26 11.11 -29.54 -28.01
N VAL A 27 10.62 -29.27 -26.79
CA VAL A 27 11.01 -29.99 -25.57
C VAL A 27 10.62 -31.46 -25.61
N VAL A 28 9.57 -31.80 -26.32
CA VAL A 28 9.06 -33.19 -26.41
C VAL A 28 9.91 -33.98 -27.40
N LEU A 29 10.26 -33.40 -28.53
CA LEU A 29 11.12 -34.03 -29.54
C LEU A 29 12.61 -33.97 -29.18
N GLY A 30 13.02 -33.09 -28.30
CA GLY A 30 14.42 -32.82 -27.94
C GLY A 30 15.25 -32.27 -29.08
N SER A 31 14.63 -31.67 -30.10
CA SER A 31 15.27 -31.14 -31.27
C SER A 31 14.57 -29.88 -31.81
N PRO A 32 15.30 -29.02 -32.55
CA PRO A 32 14.68 -27.85 -33.17
C PRO A 32 13.73 -28.26 -34.30
N VAL A 33 12.61 -27.58 -34.38
CA VAL A 33 11.58 -27.71 -35.42
C VAL A 33 11.49 -26.36 -36.18
N GLN A 34 11.58 -26.42 -37.49
CA GLN A 34 11.33 -25.28 -38.36
C GLN A 34 9.91 -25.30 -38.90
N LEU A 35 9.21 -24.20 -38.73
CA LEU A 35 7.86 -23.97 -39.25
C LEU A 35 7.91 -22.91 -40.34
N SER A 36 7.02 -23.01 -41.32
CA SER A 36 6.84 -22.00 -42.38
C SER A 36 5.36 -21.58 -42.38
N PRO A 37 4.95 -20.73 -41.43
CA PRO A 37 3.59 -20.27 -41.35
C PRO A 37 3.32 -19.14 -42.34
N ASP A 38 2.08 -19.03 -42.80
CA ASP A 38 1.60 -17.90 -43.57
C ASP A 38 1.33 -16.67 -42.69
N MET A 39 1.05 -16.90 -41.40
CA MET A 39 0.77 -15.86 -40.42
C MET A 39 1.26 -16.31 -39.04
N LEU A 40 1.86 -15.37 -38.30
CA LEU A 40 2.21 -15.51 -36.89
C LEU A 40 1.32 -14.61 -36.05
N VAL A 41 0.53 -15.20 -35.16
CA VAL A 41 -0.29 -14.49 -34.19
C VAL A 41 0.40 -14.54 -32.82
N LEU A 42 0.76 -13.37 -32.30
CA LEU A 42 1.38 -13.25 -30.99
C LEU A 42 0.32 -13.09 -29.91
N SER A 43 0.39 -13.94 -28.89
CA SER A 43 -0.39 -13.79 -27.66
C SER A 43 0.56 -13.35 -26.57
N VAL A 44 0.79 -12.03 -26.53
CA VAL A 44 1.72 -11.41 -25.58
C VAL A 44 1.06 -11.18 -24.23
N GLY A 45 1.86 -11.25 -23.15
CA GLY A 45 1.42 -10.88 -21.82
C GLY A 45 1.37 -9.36 -21.61
N ILE A 46 0.86 -8.97 -20.46
CA ILE A 46 0.86 -7.58 -19.98
C ILE A 46 1.94 -7.45 -18.93
N ARG A 47 2.80 -6.43 -19.05
CA ARG A 47 3.84 -6.10 -18.10
C ARG A 47 3.44 -4.89 -17.26
N PRO A 48 3.86 -4.81 -15.98
CA PRO A 48 3.72 -3.59 -15.21
C PRO A 48 4.57 -2.48 -15.81
N ASN A 49 4.25 -1.22 -15.48
CA ASN A 49 5.08 -0.09 -15.85
C ASN A 49 6.41 -0.12 -15.08
N ASP A 50 7.49 0.32 -15.74
CA ASP A 50 8.82 0.30 -15.16
C ASP A 50 8.98 1.32 -14.00
N ASP A 51 8.14 2.37 -13.96
CA ASP A 51 8.11 3.41 -12.93
C ASP A 51 7.21 3.09 -11.72
N ASN A 52 6.57 1.92 -11.68
CA ASN A 52 5.69 1.53 -10.58
C ASN A 52 6.37 1.55 -9.21
N GLU A 53 7.67 1.20 -9.14
CA GLU A 53 8.42 1.22 -7.88
C GLU A 53 8.58 2.64 -7.33
N ASP A 54 8.86 3.60 -8.19
CA ASP A 54 9.04 5.00 -7.78
C ASP A 54 7.70 5.62 -7.37
N LEU A 55 6.64 5.33 -8.13
CA LEU A 55 5.28 5.76 -7.78
C LEU A 55 4.82 5.13 -6.46
N ALA A 56 5.11 3.85 -6.23
CA ALA A 56 4.79 3.18 -4.98
C ALA A 56 5.49 3.82 -3.77
N LYS A 57 6.75 4.22 -3.90
CA LYS A 57 7.50 4.95 -2.86
C LYS A 57 6.89 6.32 -2.57
N ILE A 58 6.51 7.07 -3.61
CA ILE A 58 5.90 8.41 -3.49
C ILE A 58 4.54 8.30 -2.80
N CYS A 59 3.69 7.38 -3.26
CA CYS A 59 2.34 7.18 -2.74
C CYS A 59 2.29 6.34 -1.46
N LYS A 60 3.41 5.72 -1.06
CA LYS A 60 3.51 4.78 0.08
C LYS A 60 2.50 3.64 -0.02
N VAL A 61 2.44 3.01 -1.17
CA VAL A 61 1.57 1.88 -1.46
C VAL A 61 2.39 0.63 -1.75
N ALA A 62 1.79 -0.54 -1.53
CA ALA A 62 2.46 -1.82 -1.73
C ALA A 62 2.44 -2.25 -3.20
N LEU A 63 3.48 -3.00 -3.60
CA LEU A 63 3.55 -3.73 -4.85
C LEU A 63 3.52 -5.24 -4.60
N SER A 64 2.99 -5.98 -5.57
CA SER A 64 3.12 -7.43 -5.66
C SER A 64 4.56 -7.82 -6.03
N LYS A 65 4.88 -9.11 -5.93
CA LYS A 65 6.18 -9.64 -6.39
C LYS A 65 6.45 -9.42 -7.89
N ASP A 66 5.41 -9.19 -8.66
CA ASP A 66 5.48 -8.97 -10.12
C ASP A 66 5.39 -7.47 -10.47
N ASN A 67 5.61 -6.58 -9.50
CA ASN A 67 5.60 -5.11 -9.63
C ASN A 67 4.26 -4.50 -10.07
N TYR A 68 3.13 -5.18 -9.87
CA TYR A 68 1.81 -4.57 -9.93
C TYR A 68 1.41 -3.99 -8.57
N PHE A 69 0.57 -2.98 -8.57
CA PHE A 69 0.05 -2.41 -7.33
C PHE A 69 -0.83 -3.40 -6.58
N LEU A 70 -0.69 -3.44 -5.25
CA LEU A 70 -1.39 -4.39 -4.38
C LEU A 70 -2.41 -3.66 -3.52
N GLU A 71 -3.63 -4.17 -3.51
CA GLU A 71 -4.71 -3.68 -2.65
C GLU A 71 -4.45 -3.96 -1.18
N ALA A 72 -5.13 -3.21 -0.31
CA ALA A 72 -5.02 -3.38 1.15
C ALA A 72 -5.46 -4.78 1.61
N HIS A 73 -6.47 -5.36 0.97
CA HIS A 73 -6.93 -6.72 1.24
C HIS A 73 -7.85 -7.21 0.12
N MET A 74 -7.50 -8.30 -0.52
CA MET A 74 -8.19 -8.83 -1.71
C MET A 74 -9.69 -9.09 -1.54
N LYS A 75 -10.17 -9.40 -0.34
CA LYS A 75 -11.59 -9.67 -0.06
C LYS A 75 -12.31 -8.53 0.64
N LEU A 76 -11.65 -7.86 1.59
CA LEU A 76 -12.27 -6.87 2.45
C LEU A 76 -12.12 -5.44 1.92
N ARG A 77 -11.03 -5.17 1.16
CA ARG A 77 -10.71 -3.85 0.61
C ARG A 77 -10.06 -3.98 -0.77
N PRO A 78 -10.79 -4.50 -1.78
CA PRO A 78 -10.22 -4.93 -3.07
C PRO A 78 -9.81 -3.79 -4.01
N VAL A 79 -10.24 -2.57 -3.74
CA VAL A 79 -9.91 -1.38 -4.55
C VAL A 79 -9.26 -0.26 -3.74
N ASP A 80 -9.08 -0.47 -2.44
CA ASP A 80 -8.41 0.48 -1.55
C ASP A 80 -6.95 0.09 -1.36
N PHE A 81 -6.08 1.07 -1.24
CA PHE A 81 -4.78 0.86 -0.63
C PHE A 81 -4.86 0.92 0.90
N ALA A 82 -3.79 0.49 1.56
CA ALA A 82 -3.64 0.70 3.00
C ALA A 82 -3.58 2.19 3.35
N THR A 83 -2.99 2.99 2.46
CA THR A 83 -2.98 4.46 2.53
C THR A 83 -4.35 5.00 2.15
N ALA A 84 -4.96 5.79 3.04
CA ALA A 84 -6.28 6.35 2.82
C ALA A 84 -6.29 7.38 1.68
N GLY A 85 -7.38 7.41 0.91
CA GLY A 85 -7.58 8.37 -0.18
C GLY A 85 -6.94 7.97 -1.52
N ILE A 86 -6.29 6.82 -1.58
CA ILE A 86 -5.74 6.25 -2.82
C ILE A 86 -6.48 4.96 -3.14
N TYR A 87 -6.85 4.80 -4.40
CA TYR A 87 -7.65 3.70 -4.89
C TYR A 87 -7.01 3.05 -6.11
N LEU A 88 -7.31 1.79 -6.34
CA LEU A 88 -6.70 0.95 -7.35
C LEU A 88 -7.74 0.43 -8.34
N ALA A 89 -7.43 0.50 -9.63
CA ALA A 89 -8.30 -0.05 -10.66
C ALA A 89 -7.53 -0.44 -11.93
N GLY A 90 -8.09 -1.38 -12.69
CA GLY A 90 -7.62 -1.75 -14.00
C GLY A 90 -6.29 -2.48 -14.03
N LEU A 91 -5.52 -2.28 -15.10
CA LEU A 91 -4.25 -2.99 -15.36
C LEU A 91 -3.13 -2.60 -14.39
N ALA A 92 -3.28 -1.52 -13.65
CA ALA A 92 -2.34 -1.18 -12.58
C ALA A 92 -2.34 -2.23 -11.45
N HIS A 93 -3.46 -2.94 -11.26
CA HIS A 93 -3.61 -4.00 -10.27
C HIS A 93 -2.99 -5.32 -10.74
N TRP A 94 -3.41 -5.83 -11.89
CA TRP A 94 -2.85 -6.97 -12.62
C TRP A 94 -3.50 -7.07 -14.02
N PRO A 95 -2.99 -7.95 -14.89
CA PRO A 95 -3.63 -8.22 -16.18
C PRO A 95 -5.09 -8.68 -16.01
N LYS A 96 -6.02 -8.02 -16.69
CA LYS A 96 -7.45 -8.33 -16.64
C LYS A 96 -8.16 -7.87 -17.90
N PHE A 97 -9.38 -8.33 -18.10
CA PHE A 97 -10.23 -7.91 -19.20
C PHE A 97 -10.81 -6.51 -18.99
N ILE A 98 -11.33 -5.91 -20.06
CA ILE A 98 -11.82 -4.54 -20.03
C ILE A 98 -13.09 -4.38 -19.19
N ASP A 99 -13.97 -5.37 -19.17
CA ASP A 99 -15.17 -5.44 -18.34
C ASP A 99 -14.85 -5.50 -16.85
N GLU A 100 -13.86 -6.30 -16.47
CA GLU A 100 -13.32 -6.34 -15.10
C GLU A 100 -12.71 -5.00 -14.70
N SER A 101 -11.98 -4.36 -15.62
CA SER A 101 -11.37 -3.04 -15.39
C SER A 101 -12.43 -1.96 -15.17
N ILE A 102 -13.52 -1.98 -15.94
CA ILE A 102 -14.65 -1.05 -15.78
C ILE A 102 -15.36 -1.29 -14.44
N GLY A 103 -15.63 -2.55 -14.10
CA GLY A 103 -16.23 -2.90 -12.82
C GLY A 103 -15.38 -2.44 -11.64
N GLN A 104 -14.06 -2.65 -11.71
CA GLN A 104 -13.13 -2.23 -10.68
C GLN A 104 -13.01 -0.70 -10.60
N ALA A 105 -13.00 0.01 -11.73
CA ALA A 105 -12.99 1.47 -11.76
C ALA A 105 -14.26 2.07 -11.14
N SER A 106 -15.43 1.48 -11.40
CA SER A 106 -16.68 1.87 -10.76
C SER A 106 -16.67 1.64 -9.25
N GLY A 107 -16.08 0.52 -8.80
CA GLY A 107 -15.86 0.25 -7.38
C GLY A 107 -14.92 1.26 -6.73
N ALA A 108 -13.81 1.60 -7.38
CA ALA A 108 -12.86 2.61 -6.89
C ALA A 108 -13.51 4.00 -6.81
N ALA A 109 -14.31 4.38 -7.82
CA ALA A 109 -15.06 5.63 -7.80
C ALA A 109 -16.08 5.67 -6.64
N ALA A 110 -16.83 4.58 -6.42
CA ALA A 110 -17.76 4.47 -5.30
C ALA A 110 -17.04 4.60 -3.94
N ARG A 111 -15.84 4.02 -3.80
CA ARG A 111 -15.02 4.18 -2.60
C ARG A 111 -14.54 5.62 -2.43
N ALA A 112 -14.09 6.28 -3.49
CA ALA A 112 -13.70 7.68 -3.46
C ALA A 112 -14.87 8.58 -3.02
N MET A 113 -16.08 8.30 -3.49
CA MET A 113 -17.30 9.02 -3.10
C MET A 113 -17.58 8.94 -1.59
N THR A 114 -17.13 7.93 -0.89
CA THR A 114 -17.28 7.86 0.58
C THR A 114 -16.53 8.98 1.32
N ILE A 115 -15.55 9.59 0.65
CA ILE A 115 -14.78 10.73 1.16
C ILE A 115 -15.27 12.02 0.55
N ILE A 116 -15.28 12.14 -0.79
CA ILE A 116 -15.52 13.41 -1.47
C ILE A 116 -16.97 13.90 -1.44
N SER A 117 -17.93 13.02 -1.14
CA SER A 117 -19.35 13.42 -0.96
C SER A 117 -19.64 14.06 0.40
N LYS A 118 -18.69 14.05 1.33
CA LYS A 118 -18.86 14.60 2.67
C LYS A 118 -18.37 16.03 2.73
N GLU A 119 -19.09 16.88 3.44
CA GLU A 119 -18.71 18.25 3.69
C GLU A 119 -17.48 18.33 4.62
N TYR A 120 -17.37 17.39 5.55
CA TYR A 120 -16.21 17.25 6.45
C TYR A 120 -15.93 15.77 6.73
N LEU A 121 -14.68 15.48 7.06
CA LEU A 121 -14.25 14.15 7.48
C LEU A 121 -14.08 14.12 9.00
N GLU A 122 -14.71 13.13 9.63
CA GLU A 122 -14.46 12.83 11.03
C GLU A 122 -13.15 12.01 11.14
N THR A 123 -12.19 12.54 11.87
CA THR A 123 -10.99 11.80 12.22
C THR A 123 -11.27 10.87 13.39
N GLN A 124 -10.56 9.76 13.47
CA GLN A 124 -10.68 8.86 14.62
C GLN A 124 -10.21 9.62 15.87
N GLY A 125 -10.96 9.50 16.96
CA GLY A 125 -10.60 10.12 18.24
C GLY A 125 -9.38 9.51 18.93
N ILE A 126 -8.91 8.35 18.45
CA ILE A 126 -7.72 7.64 18.94
C ILE A 126 -6.51 8.19 18.18
N ILE A 127 -5.94 9.27 18.67
CA ILE A 127 -4.76 9.92 18.09
C ILE A 127 -3.69 10.14 19.15
N ALA A 128 -2.45 10.34 18.72
CA ALA A 128 -1.38 10.72 19.60
C ALA A 128 -1.59 12.14 20.14
N ALA A 129 -1.22 12.34 21.39
CA ALA A 129 -1.19 13.65 22.05
C ALA A 129 0.16 13.83 22.73
N VAL A 130 0.61 15.08 22.86
CA VAL A 130 1.87 15.42 23.52
C VAL A 130 1.56 16.06 24.88
N ASN A 131 2.19 15.53 25.91
CA ASN A 131 2.29 16.23 27.20
C ASN A 131 3.51 17.17 27.11
N GLU A 132 3.23 18.46 26.93
CA GLU A 132 4.27 19.45 26.70
C GLU A 132 5.17 19.67 27.92
N ASP A 133 4.66 19.44 29.14
CA ASP A 133 5.44 19.61 30.38
C ASP A 133 6.55 18.56 30.50
N VAL A 134 6.33 17.36 29.94
CA VAL A 134 7.26 16.23 29.99
C VAL A 134 8.08 16.10 28.70
N CYS A 135 7.65 16.75 27.61
CA CYS A 135 8.31 16.64 26.32
C CYS A 135 9.67 17.37 26.32
N ASN A 136 10.74 16.66 26.02
CA ASN A 136 12.10 17.19 25.95
C ASN A 136 12.49 17.67 24.52
N GLY A 137 11.60 17.54 23.53
CA GLY A 137 11.89 17.91 22.14
C GLY A 137 13.00 17.11 21.47
N CYS A 138 13.25 15.86 21.93
CA CYS A 138 14.35 15.00 21.44
C CYS A 138 14.22 14.58 19.97
N GLY A 139 13.02 14.64 19.40
CA GLY A 139 12.77 14.36 17.99
C GLY A 139 12.59 12.88 17.63
N ILE A 140 12.69 11.94 18.57
CA ILE A 140 12.60 10.48 18.29
C ILE A 140 11.24 10.11 17.69
N CYS A 141 10.16 10.79 18.08
CA CYS A 141 8.80 10.51 17.60
C CYS A 141 8.57 10.92 16.13
N GLU A 142 9.33 11.84 15.57
CA GLU A 142 9.16 12.33 14.21
C GLU A 142 9.56 11.30 13.16
N PRO A 143 10.77 10.70 13.14
CA PRO A 143 11.18 9.73 12.14
C PRO A 143 10.44 8.39 12.23
N VAL A 144 9.90 8.01 13.39
CA VAL A 144 9.13 6.76 13.55
C VAL A 144 7.68 6.89 13.06
N CYS A 145 7.23 8.10 12.76
CA CYS A 145 5.88 8.35 12.26
C CYS A 145 5.82 8.16 10.74
N GLU A 146 5.32 7.01 10.29
CA GLU A 146 5.15 6.72 8.86
C GLU A 146 4.17 7.68 8.17
N TYR A 147 3.20 8.22 8.93
CA TYR A 147 2.19 9.15 8.44
C TYR A 147 2.68 10.61 8.43
N LYS A 148 3.91 10.87 8.88
CA LYS A 148 4.49 12.23 9.03
C LYS A 148 3.53 13.20 9.74
N ALA A 149 2.82 12.68 10.71
CA ALA A 149 1.87 13.45 11.52
C ALA A 149 2.55 14.22 12.68
N ILE A 150 3.86 14.04 12.89
CA ILE A 150 4.58 14.64 14.00
C ILE A 150 5.70 15.50 13.44
N THR A 151 5.81 16.72 13.97
CA THR A 151 6.89 17.65 13.67
C THR A 151 7.48 18.19 14.98
N ILE A 152 8.77 18.50 14.97
CA ILE A 152 9.42 19.15 16.10
C ILE A 152 9.48 20.66 15.83
N VAL A 153 8.82 21.44 16.68
CA VAL A 153 8.73 22.89 16.57
C VAL A 153 9.51 23.52 17.71
N GLY A 154 10.34 24.50 17.38
CA GLY A 154 11.02 25.34 18.39
C GLY A 154 10.03 26.36 18.99
N ASP A 155 10.21 26.67 20.27
CA ASP A 155 9.51 27.81 20.90
C ASP A 155 10.01 29.10 20.25
N PRO A 156 9.13 29.99 19.69
CA PRO A 156 9.54 31.25 19.11
C PRO A 156 10.31 32.15 20.07
N ALA A 157 10.00 32.06 21.38
CA ALA A 157 10.67 32.82 22.44
C ALA A 157 11.97 32.18 22.92
N ASN A 158 12.13 30.86 22.72
CA ASN A 158 13.32 30.14 23.12
C ASN A 158 13.59 28.97 22.17
N PRO A 159 14.40 29.19 21.10
CA PRO A 159 14.66 28.16 20.06
C PRO A 159 15.31 26.89 20.58
N GLU A 160 15.89 26.91 21.78
CA GLU A 160 16.44 25.71 22.43
C GLU A 160 15.34 24.83 23.03
N LYS A 161 14.18 25.38 23.34
CA LYS A 161 13.00 24.63 23.81
C LYS A 161 12.17 24.14 22.62
N ARG A 162 12.50 22.95 22.17
CA ARG A 162 11.74 22.28 21.10
C ARG A 162 10.67 21.38 21.71
N LYS A 163 9.54 21.25 21.04
CA LYS A 163 8.43 20.38 21.42
C LYS A 163 7.93 19.62 20.19
N ALA A 164 7.41 18.42 20.43
CA ALA A 164 6.69 17.68 19.40
C ALA A 164 5.28 18.27 19.26
N VAL A 165 4.84 18.41 18.02
CA VAL A 165 3.47 18.80 17.65
C VAL A 165 2.88 17.71 16.78
N VAL A 166 1.66 17.29 17.10
CA VAL A 166 0.93 16.25 16.35
C VAL A 166 -0.12 16.94 15.46
N ASN A 167 -0.06 16.65 14.18
CA ASN A 167 -1.16 16.98 13.27
C ASN A 167 -2.24 15.90 13.41
N GLU A 168 -3.33 16.25 14.07
CA GLU A 168 -4.43 15.33 14.38
C GLU A 168 -5.11 14.77 13.11
N GLY A 169 -5.15 15.56 12.03
CA GLY A 169 -5.74 15.13 10.76
C GLY A 169 -4.91 14.08 10.01
N LEU A 170 -3.60 14.01 10.26
CA LEU A 170 -2.70 13.02 9.66
C LEU A 170 -2.47 11.81 10.58
N CYS A 171 -2.77 11.92 11.87
CA CYS A 171 -2.49 10.88 12.84
C CYS A 171 -3.47 9.71 12.68
N MET A 172 -2.94 8.52 12.41
CA MET A 172 -3.72 7.27 12.29
C MET A 172 -3.82 6.47 13.59
N GLY A 173 -3.35 7.02 14.72
CA GLY A 173 -3.50 6.37 16.03
C GLY A 173 -2.74 5.05 16.19
N CYS A 174 -1.68 4.80 15.43
CA CYS A 174 -0.94 3.53 15.45
C CYS A 174 -0.14 3.29 16.75
N GLY A 175 0.12 4.33 17.56
CA GLY A 175 0.81 4.24 18.83
C GLY A 175 2.34 4.11 18.77
N THR A 176 2.97 3.99 17.60
CA THR A 176 4.43 3.80 17.45
C THR A 176 5.23 4.90 18.15
N CYS A 177 4.79 6.16 18.02
CA CYS A 177 5.44 7.30 18.68
C CYS A 177 5.31 7.26 20.21
N VAL A 178 4.22 6.69 20.74
CA VAL A 178 4.01 6.50 22.18
C VAL A 178 5.01 5.48 22.73
N ALA A 179 5.13 4.34 22.04
CA ALA A 179 6.09 3.29 22.41
C ALA A 179 7.55 3.76 22.28
N ALA A 180 7.86 4.63 21.34
CA ALA A 180 9.22 5.13 21.10
C ALA A 180 9.61 6.31 22.01
N CYS A 181 8.70 6.91 22.77
CA CYS A 181 8.98 8.10 23.56
C CYS A 181 9.71 7.77 24.87
N PRO A 182 11.00 8.15 25.03
CA PRO A 182 11.77 7.78 26.22
C PRO A 182 11.35 8.55 27.47
N SER A 183 10.73 9.74 27.31
CA SER A 183 10.24 10.55 28.44
C SER A 183 8.79 10.25 28.82
N GLY A 184 8.07 9.40 28.03
CA GLY A 184 6.66 9.15 28.24
C GLY A 184 5.75 10.36 27.92
N ALA A 185 6.28 11.37 27.23
CA ALA A 185 5.52 12.56 26.85
C ALA A 185 4.47 12.34 25.78
N MET A 186 4.66 11.32 24.95
CA MET A 186 3.67 10.94 23.94
C MET A 186 2.63 10.02 24.58
N GLU A 187 1.38 10.41 24.46
CA GLU A 187 0.23 9.64 24.94
C GLU A 187 -0.70 9.33 23.76
N GLN A 188 -1.56 8.34 23.91
CA GLN A 188 -2.62 8.05 22.94
C GLN A 188 -3.99 8.34 23.58
N LYS A 189 -4.77 9.20 22.95
CA LYS A 189 -6.14 9.47 23.39
C LYS A 189 -6.94 8.15 23.40
N GLY A 190 -7.67 7.89 24.48
CA GLY A 190 -8.43 6.64 24.65
C GLY A 190 -7.62 5.49 25.29
N PHE A 191 -6.29 5.57 25.33
CA PHE A 191 -5.38 4.52 25.87
C PHE A 191 -4.38 5.07 26.90
N LYS A 192 -4.77 6.12 27.63
CA LYS A 192 -3.97 6.57 28.76
C LYS A 192 -3.97 5.54 29.88
N ASN A 193 -2.90 5.46 30.66
CA ASN A 193 -2.76 4.48 31.73
C ASN A 193 -3.95 4.46 32.69
N ASN A 194 -4.43 5.64 33.11
CA ASN A 194 -5.60 5.76 33.98
C ASN A 194 -6.90 5.24 33.33
N GLN A 195 -7.05 5.42 32.02
CA GLN A 195 -8.20 4.88 31.27
C GLN A 195 -8.11 3.35 31.17
N MET A 196 -6.92 2.80 30.92
CA MET A 196 -6.70 1.35 30.88
C MET A 196 -6.94 0.70 32.25
N TYR A 197 -6.45 1.30 33.33
CA TYR A 197 -6.72 0.81 34.69
C TYR A 197 -8.21 0.84 35.02
N ALA A 198 -8.89 1.92 34.70
CA ALA A 198 -10.34 2.01 34.90
C ALA A 198 -11.14 0.93 34.13
N GLN A 199 -10.71 0.58 32.92
CA GLN A 199 -11.30 -0.52 32.15
C GLN A 199 -11.06 -1.88 32.78
N ILE A 200 -9.83 -2.13 33.27
CA ILE A 200 -9.47 -3.36 33.97
C ILE A 200 -10.29 -3.50 35.25
N ASP A 201 -10.33 -2.44 36.05
CA ASP A 201 -11.12 -2.44 37.30
C ASP A 201 -12.61 -2.70 37.05
N ALA A 202 -13.19 -2.04 36.03
CA ALA A 202 -14.58 -2.26 35.65
C ALA A 202 -14.83 -3.72 35.19
N ALA A 203 -13.92 -4.30 34.42
CA ALA A 203 -14.04 -5.68 33.96
C ALA A 203 -13.97 -6.69 35.12
N LEU A 204 -13.11 -6.43 36.11
CA LEU A 204 -12.98 -7.27 37.29
C LEU A 204 -14.22 -7.17 38.22
N LEU A 205 -14.80 -5.98 38.35
CA LEU A 205 -16.03 -5.77 39.12
C LEU A 205 -17.24 -6.49 38.53
N VAL A 206 -17.34 -6.52 37.19
CA VAL A 206 -18.42 -7.23 36.49
C VAL A 206 -18.22 -8.76 36.53
N GLY A 207 -16.96 -9.24 36.59
CA GLY A 207 -16.64 -10.67 36.68
C GLY A 207 -16.76 -11.28 38.07
N GLY A 208 -16.83 -10.47 39.12
CA GLY A 208 -16.90 -10.93 40.53
C GLY A 208 -18.31 -11.25 41.04
N GLY A 209 -19.33 -11.14 40.19
CA GLY A 209 -20.75 -11.40 40.54
C GLY A 209 -21.27 -12.72 39.99
N LYS A 210 -20.61 -13.87 40.28
CA LYS A 210 -21.17 -15.22 40.13
C LYS A 210 -20.88 -16.03 41.39
#